data_42e197487a80961e3ee5c53c6e75349f
#
_entry.id   42e197487a80961e3ee5c53c6e75349f
#
_cell.length_a   1.000
_cell.length_b   1.000
_cell.length_c   1.000
_cell.angle_alpha   90.00
_cell.angle_beta   90.00
_cell.angle_gamma   90.00
#
_symmetry.space_group_name_H-M   'P 1'
#
loop_
_entity.id
_entity.type
_entity.pdbx_description
1 polymer ?
#
loop_
_entity_poly.entity_id
_entity_poly.type
_entity_poly.pdbx_seq_one_letter_code
_entity_poly.pdbx_strand_id
1 'polypeptide(L)'
;MADQAVLKEVLRFRDRWKPDTVLHLGDAIDMTCLRTGALTNDNADSAVDPEADLNDGLAFISALRPQHYLLGNHEARLVTLMSHPKAIISALATRVYHQIHDRAKSIKCKVYDYKLKTGFVGLGDALFQHGYLHSENALRDSAERMCHGKYTKLVMGHIHRVQIAEGRRIKGVTGYSVGWLGDPEMAGYAENRVATTAWSRGWAWGEYTDNETIVWLTKELKDGTFKLPL
;
A
#
# COMPACT_ATOMS: atom_id res chain seq x y z
N MET A 1 8.41 -4.13 7.52
CA MET A 1 9.19 -5.02 6.64
C MET A 1 8.29 -6.11 6.09
N ALA A 2 8.52 -6.51 4.84
CA ALA A 2 7.64 -7.45 4.16
C ALA A 2 7.96 -8.89 4.52
N ASP A 3 6.91 -9.73 4.61
CA ASP A 3 7.05 -11.19 4.79
C ASP A 3 7.38 -11.83 3.44
N GLN A 4 8.56 -12.41 3.34
CA GLN A 4 9.07 -13.00 2.09
C GLN A 4 8.24 -14.18 1.58
N ALA A 5 7.58 -14.93 2.46
CA ALA A 5 6.69 -16.02 2.06
C ALA A 5 5.43 -15.46 1.40
N VAL A 6 4.83 -14.42 1.97
CA VAL A 6 3.66 -13.74 1.41
C VAL A 6 3.99 -13.06 0.08
N LEU A 7 5.14 -12.40 -0.04
CA LEU A 7 5.58 -11.81 -1.30
C LEU A 7 5.69 -12.87 -2.42
N LYS A 8 6.25 -14.05 -2.11
CA LYS A 8 6.33 -15.17 -3.07
C LYS A 8 4.94 -15.65 -3.50
N GLU A 9 3.97 -15.73 -2.59
CA GLU A 9 2.59 -16.13 -2.94
C GLU A 9 1.90 -15.09 -3.83
N VAL A 10 2.09 -13.79 -3.58
CA VAL A 10 1.58 -12.73 -4.46
C VAL A 10 2.17 -12.85 -5.86
N LEU A 11 3.49 -13.04 -5.98
CA LEU A 11 4.15 -13.19 -7.27
C LEU A 11 3.70 -14.46 -8.01
N ARG A 12 3.57 -15.57 -7.28
CA ARG A 12 3.06 -16.83 -7.82
C ARG A 12 1.62 -16.68 -8.31
N PHE A 13 0.76 -16.01 -7.56
CA PHE A 13 -0.62 -15.73 -7.96
C PHE A 13 -0.64 -14.88 -9.24
N ARG A 14 0.10 -13.75 -9.28
CA ARG A 14 0.20 -12.92 -10.47
C ARG A 14 0.62 -13.73 -11.71
N ASP A 15 1.64 -14.59 -11.59
CA ASP A 15 2.18 -15.36 -12.72
C ASP A 15 1.19 -16.42 -13.22
N ARG A 16 0.33 -16.94 -12.36
CA ARG A 16 -0.73 -17.89 -12.71
C ARG A 16 -1.98 -17.19 -13.25
N TRP A 17 -2.44 -16.14 -12.59
CA TRP A 17 -3.60 -15.35 -12.99
C TRP A 17 -3.36 -14.54 -14.25
N LYS A 18 -2.12 -14.07 -14.47
CA LYS A 18 -1.67 -13.27 -15.62
C LYS A 18 -2.55 -12.03 -15.85
N PRO A 19 -2.69 -11.14 -14.87
CA PRO A 19 -3.52 -9.96 -15.00
C PRO A 19 -2.98 -9.00 -16.07
N ASP A 20 -3.88 -8.32 -16.79
CA ASP A 20 -3.54 -7.25 -17.73
C ASP A 20 -3.02 -6.00 -17.01
N THR A 21 -3.49 -5.77 -15.78
CA THR A 21 -3.12 -4.61 -14.97
C THR A 21 -2.76 -5.02 -13.55
N VAL A 22 -1.59 -4.59 -13.09
CA VAL A 22 -1.13 -4.74 -11.71
C VAL A 22 -0.95 -3.35 -11.10
N LEU A 23 -1.54 -3.13 -9.93
CA LEU A 23 -1.39 -1.91 -9.16
C LEU A 23 -0.68 -2.20 -7.84
N HIS A 24 0.29 -1.36 -7.47
CA HIS A 24 0.82 -1.31 -6.11
C HIS A 24 0.24 -0.10 -5.38
N LEU A 25 -0.35 -0.33 -4.21
CA LEU A 25 -1.10 0.69 -3.49
C LEU A 25 -0.27 1.48 -2.46
N GLY A 26 1.06 1.46 -2.57
CA GLY A 26 1.94 2.28 -1.74
C GLY A 26 2.57 1.54 -0.56
N ASP A 27 3.43 2.25 0.15
CA ASP A 27 4.19 1.75 1.29
C ASP A 27 5.00 0.49 0.97
N ALA A 28 5.68 0.50 -0.19
CA ALA A 28 6.62 -0.56 -0.57
C ALA A 28 7.95 -0.44 0.18
N ILE A 29 8.24 0.74 0.71
CA ILE A 29 9.47 1.09 1.41
C ILE A 29 9.10 1.82 2.68
N ASP A 30 9.46 1.26 3.83
CA ASP A 30 9.05 1.80 5.13
C ASP A 30 9.87 3.01 5.57
N MET A 31 11.18 2.99 5.34
CA MET A 31 12.12 4.01 5.84
C MET A 31 11.84 4.35 7.31
N THR A 32 11.74 3.31 8.14
CA THR A 32 11.37 3.42 9.55
C THR A 32 12.34 4.32 10.33
N CYS A 33 13.63 4.26 9.99
CA CYS A 33 14.66 5.14 10.57
C CYS A 33 14.45 6.63 10.29
N LEU A 34 13.64 6.98 9.29
CA LEU A 34 13.27 8.37 8.96
C LEU A 34 11.93 8.81 9.55
N ARG A 35 11.30 8.02 10.43
CA ARG A 35 10.10 8.44 11.16
C ARG A 35 10.46 9.50 12.18
N THR A 36 9.53 10.41 12.46
CA THR A 36 9.75 11.50 13.43
C THR A 36 10.24 10.94 14.78
N GLY A 37 9.63 9.87 15.29
CA GLY A 37 10.05 9.25 16.54
C GLY A 37 11.48 8.68 16.51
N ALA A 38 11.92 8.13 15.38
CA ALA A 38 13.28 7.64 15.19
C ALA A 38 14.31 8.77 15.04
N LEU A 39 13.89 9.91 14.47
CA LEU A 39 14.77 11.08 14.29
C LEU A 39 14.94 11.91 15.56
N THR A 40 14.04 11.76 16.52
CA THR A 40 14.04 12.55 17.78
C THR A 40 14.50 11.76 19.00
N ASN A 41 14.38 10.43 18.96
CA ASN A 41 14.73 9.57 20.08
C ASN A 41 15.46 8.33 19.57
N ASP A 42 16.48 7.87 20.30
CA ASP A 42 17.11 6.59 20.05
C ASP A 42 16.15 5.46 20.45
N ASN A 43 15.72 4.68 19.46
CA ASN A 43 14.84 3.55 19.65
C ASN A 43 15.10 2.48 18.57
N ALA A 44 14.37 1.37 18.60
CA ALA A 44 14.54 0.29 17.63
C ALA A 44 14.34 0.75 16.16
N ASP A 45 13.48 1.73 15.93
CA ASP A 45 13.23 2.30 14.60
C ASP A 45 14.48 3.00 14.05
N SER A 46 15.29 3.66 14.91
CA SER A 46 16.50 4.37 14.48
C SER A 46 17.64 3.44 14.06
N ALA A 47 17.60 2.19 14.48
CA ALA A 47 18.58 1.15 14.14
C ALA A 47 18.26 0.38 12.85
N VAL A 48 17.10 0.61 12.23
CA VAL A 48 16.72 -0.06 10.97
C VAL A 48 17.60 0.40 9.83
N ASP A 49 18.23 -0.55 9.13
CA ASP A 49 19.09 -0.28 7.98
C ASP A 49 18.26 0.27 6.80
N PRO A 50 18.45 1.54 6.41
CA PRO A 50 17.70 2.14 5.31
C PRO A 50 18.05 1.56 3.94
N GLU A 51 19.27 1.03 3.76
CA GLU A 51 19.68 0.43 2.49
C GLU A 51 19.02 -0.94 2.30
N ALA A 52 18.95 -1.75 3.34
CA ALA A 52 18.28 -3.05 3.30
C ALA A 52 16.78 -2.86 2.97
N ASP A 53 16.11 -1.96 3.69
CA ASP A 53 14.68 -1.66 3.48
C ASP A 53 14.40 -1.15 2.06
N LEU A 54 15.25 -0.22 1.56
CA LEU A 54 15.15 0.28 0.19
C LEU A 54 15.33 -0.82 -0.85
N ASN A 55 16.38 -1.64 -0.69
CA ASN A 55 16.70 -2.68 -1.66
C ASN A 55 15.61 -3.76 -1.72
N ASP A 56 15.06 -4.16 -0.58
CA ASP A 56 13.95 -5.12 -0.50
C ASP A 56 12.69 -4.59 -1.19
N GLY A 57 12.30 -3.34 -0.92
CA GLY A 57 11.15 -2.71 -1.56
C GLY A 57 11.34 -2.57 -3.07
N LEU A 58 12.51 -2.10 -3.54
CA LEU A 58 12.81 -1.98 -4.96
C LEU A 58 12.90 -3.34 -5.67
N ALA A 59 13.40 -4.38 -4.99
CA ALA A 59 13.42 -5.74 -5.51
C ALA A 59 12.00 -6.27 -5.71
N PHE A 60 11.12 -6.06 -4.71
CA PHE A 60 9.73 -6.48 -4.83
C PHE A 60 9.00 -5.75 -5.97
N ILE A 61 9.11 -4.42 -6.06
CA ILE A 61 8.52 -3.64 -7.17
C ILE A 61 9.04 -4.14 -8.53
N SER A 62 10.33 -4.47 -8.63
CA SER A 62 10.91 -5.01 -9.85
C SER A 62 10.38 -6.40 -10.21
N ALA A 63 10.18 -7.25 -9.21
CA ALA A 63 9.60 -8.58 -9.39
C ALA A 63 8.11 -8.51 -9.73
N LEU A 64 7.36 -7.65 -9.04
CA LEU A 64 5.91 -7.47 -9.22
C LEU A 64 5.58 -6.86 -10.60
N ARG A 65 6.41 -5.93 -11.10
CA ARG A 65 6.22 -5.19 -12.36
C ARG A 65 4.85 -4.52 -12.47
N PRO A 66 4.44 -3.69 -11.52
CA PRO A 66 3.16 -3.01 -11.60
C PRO A 66 3.15 -1.99 -12.75
N GLN A 67 2.00 -1.82 -13.42
CA GLN A 67 1.77 -0.73 -14.37
C GLN A 67 1.54 0.60 -13.64
N HIS A 68 0.99 0.54 -12.41
CA HIS A 68 0.67 1.69 -11.59
C HIS A 68 1.22 1.51 -10.18
N TYR A 69 1.99 2.50 -9.71
CA TYR A 69 2.47 2.57 -8.34
C TYR A 69 1.96 3.86 -7.70
N LEU A 70 1.00 3.70 -6.79
CA LEU A 70 0.50 4.79 -5.99
C LEU A 70 1.36 4.90 -4.74
N LEU A 71 2.08 6.02 -4.58
CA LEU A 71 2.92 6.22 -3.40
C LEU A 71 2.04 6.28 -2.13
N GLY A 72 2.53 5.69 -1.06
CA GLY A 72 1.90 5.74 0.24
C GLY A 72 2.42 6.88 1.12
N ASN A 73 2.00 6.90 2.36
CA ASN A 73 2.44 7.92 3.31
C ASN A 73 3.92 7.74 3.73
N HIS A 74 4.49 6.54 3.61
CA HIS A 74 5.90 6.30 3.89
C HIS A 74 6.78 6.93 2.80
N GLU A 75 6.47 6.72 1.53
CA GLU A 75 7.18 7.40 0.44
C GLU A 75 6.92 8.91 0.44
N ALA A 76 5.71 9.36 0.78
CA ALA A 76 5.39 10.80 0.86
C ALA A 76 6.19 11.53 1.95
N ARG A 77 6.58 10.84 3.03
CA ARG A 77 7.46 11.37 4.07
C ARG A 77 8.80 11.80 3.47
N LEU A 78 9.33 11.05 2.51
CA LEU A 78 10.59 11.39 1.85
C LEU A 78 10.54 12.79 1.23
N VAL A 79 9.42 13.13 0.56
CA VAL A 79 9.24 14.46 -0.07
C VAL A 79 9.36 15.59 0.97
N THR A 80 8.77 15.40 2.15
CA THR A 80 8.90 16.36 3.26
C THR A 80 10.34 16.43 3.76
N LEU A 81 11.01 15.29 3.89
CA LEU A 81 12.38 15.19 4.42
C LEU A 81 13.45 15.68 3.42
N MET A 82 13.16 15.80 2.14
CA MET A 82 14.08 16.42 1.17
C MET A 82 14.43 17.86 1.54
N SER A 83 13.58 18.55 2.30
CA SER A 83 13.83 19.90 2.82
C SER A 83 14.26 19.92 4.30
N HIS A 84 14.70 18.78 4.85
CA HIS A 84 15.08 18.69 6.26
C HIS A 84 16.35 19.52 6.55
N PRO A 85 16.44 20.26 7.70
CA PRO A 85 17.59 21.11 8.01
C PRO A 85 18.90 20.34 8.22
N LYS A 86 18.85 19.07 8.60
CA LYS A 86 20.04 18.21 8.66
C LYS A 86 20.34 17.66 7.27
N ALA A 87 21.46 18.11 6.67
CA ALA A 87 21.84 17.76 5.30
C ALA A 87 21.89 16.25 5.01
N ILE A 88 22.34 15.44 5.98
CA ILE A 88 22.39 13.97 5.82
C ILE A 88 21.00 13.35 5.64
N ILE A 89 19.99 13.85 6.36
CA ILE A 89 18.60 13.38 6.26
C ILE A 89 18.01 13.82 4.91
N SER A 90 18.22 15.08 4.54
CA SER A 90 17.79 15.61 3.25
C SER A 90 18.41 14.83 2.08
N ALA A 91 19.71 14.59 2.12
CA ALA A 91 20.41 13.83 1.09
C ALA A 91 19.93 12.39 0.96
N LEU A 92 19.74 11.69 2.09
CA LEU A 92 19.21 10.32 2.11
C LEU A 92 17.79 10.28 1.54
N ALA A 93 16.90 11.15 2.01
CA ALA A 93 15.51 11.20 1.53
C ALA A 93 15.44 11.49 0.01
N THR A 94 16.25 12.43 -0.47
CA THR A 94 16.37 12.78 -1.89
C THR A 94 16.84 11.57 -2.71
N ARG A 95 17.90 10.90 -2.26
CA ARG A 95 18.43 9.72 -2.95
C ARG A 95 17.40 8.60 -3.04
N VAL A 96 16.77 8.25 -1.92
CA VAL A 96 15.75 7.19 -1.88
C VAL A 96 14.58 7.52 -2.81
N TYR A 97 14.07 8.75 -2.74
CA TYR A 97 12.97 9.19 -3.62
C TYR A 97 13.32 9.03 -5.10
N HIS A 98 14.51 9.46 -5.52
CA HIS A 98 14.95 9.30 -6.91
C HIS A 98 15.10 7.82 -7.30
N GLN A 99 15.66 6.98 -6.43
CA GLN A 99 15.81 5.55 -6.72
C GLN A 99 14.47 4.84 -6.91
N ILE A 100 13.42 5.23 -6.16
CA ILE A 100 12.05 4.73 -6.36
C ILE A 100 11.56 5.09 -7.77
N HIS A 101 11.70 6.36 -8.16
CA HIS A 101 11.24 6.84 -9.47
C HIS A 101 12.04 6.24 -10.63
N ASP A 102 13.36 6.13 -10.50
CA ASP A 102 14.23 5.52 -11.50
C ASP A 102 13.90 4.04 -11.70
N ARG A 103 13.65 3.32 -10.58
CA ARG A 103 13.21 1.92 -10.64
C ARG A 103 11.86 1.79 -11.33
N ALA A 104 10.88 2.59 -10.98
CA ALA A 104 9.57 2.59 -11.61
C ALA A 104 9.68 2.89 -13.12
N LYS A 105 10.48 3.88 -13.50
CA LYS A 105 10.75 4.21 -14.91
C LYS A 105 11.40 3.05 -15.67
N SER A 106 12.36 2.35 -15.05
CA SER A 106 13.07 1.22 -15.69
C SER A 106 12.16 0.05 -16.04
N ILE A 107 11.08 -0.14 -15.31
CA ILE A 107 10.05 -1.18 -15.55
C ILE A 107 8.80 -0.64 -16.24
N LYS A 108 8.82 0.62 -16.72
CA LYS A 108 7.70 1.31 -17.37
C LYS A 108 6.46 1.45 -16.48
N CYS A 109 6.65 1.56 -15.16
CA CYS A 109 5.59 1.77 -14.17
C CYS A 109 5.28 3.25 -14.04
N LYS A 110 4.00 3.62 -14.08
CA LYS A 110 3.55 4.98 -13.80
C LYS A 110 3.41 5.19 -12.30
N VAL A 111 4.09 6.21 -11.77
CA VAL A 111 4.04 6.61 -10.36
C VAL A 111 3.01 7.71 -10.15
N TYR A 112 2.28 7.63 -9.05
CA TYR A 112 1.28 8.61 -8.62
C TYR A 112 1.65 9.11 -7.23
N ASP A 113 1.79 10.42 -7.08
CA ASP A 113 2.09 11.04 -5.78
C ASP A 113 0.99 10.78 -4.75
N TYR A 114 1.36 10.75 -3.48
CA TYR A 114 0.42 10.68 -2.37
C TYR A 114 -0.33 12.02 -2.19
N LYS A 115 -1.30 12.26 -3.08
CA LYS A 115 -2.12 13.48 -3.12
C LYS A 115 -3.59 13.14 -3.28
N LEU A 116 -4.43 13.65 -2.39
CA LEU A 116 -5.86 13.32 -2.33
C LEU A 116 -6.59 13.52 -3.69
N LYS A 117 -6.22 14.55 -4.44
CA LYS A 117 -6.89 14.92 -5.71
C LYS A 117 -6.35 14.20 -6.95
N THR A 118 -5.16 13.64 -6.90
CA THR A 118 -4.46 13.09 -8.08
C THR A 118 -3.79 11.75 -7.84
N GLY A 119 -3.66 11.32 -6.58
CA GLY A 119 -3.00 10.06 -6.18
C GLY A 119 -3.93 8.85 -6.27
N PHE A 120 -4.59 8.68 -7.41
CA PHE A 120 -5.49 7.55 -7.63
C PHE A 120 -5.46 7.06 -9.09
N VAL A 121 -5.94 5.84 -9.28
CA VAL A 121 -6.19 5.20 -10.59
C VAL A 121 -7.64 4.77 -10.63
N GLY A 122 -8.33 5.05 -11.72
CA GLY A 122 -9.70 4.59 -11.97
C GLY A 122 -9.70 3.43 -12.97
N LEU A 123 -10.32 2.32 -12.64
CA LEU A 123 -10.62 1.21 -13.55
C LEU A 123 -12.11 0.89 -13.43
N GLY A 124 -12.84 0.93 -14.55
CA GLY A 124 -14.30 0.81 -14.54
C GLY A 124 -14.96 1.82 -13.60
N ASP A 125 -15.74 1.34 -12.64
CA ASP A 125 -16.36 2.11 -11.57
C ASP A 125 -15.61 2.05 -10.22
N ALA A 126 -14.39 1.47 -10.20
CA ALA A 126 -13.55 1.43 -9.02
C ALA A 126 -12.44 2.48 -9.07
N LEU A 127 -12.16 3.06 -7.91
CA LEU A 127 -11.09 4.01 -7.65
C LEU A 127 -10.06 3.35 -6.74
N PHE A 128 -8.81 3.35 -7.15
CA PHE A 128 -7.69 2.75 -6.43
C PHE A 128 -6.80 3.84 -5.86
N GLN A 129 -6.49 3.79 -4.58
CA GLN A 129 -5.59 4.74 -3.90
C GLN A 129 -4.86 4.08 -2.73
N HIS A 130 -3.85 4.75 -2.16
CA HIS A 130 -3.23 4.25 -0.92
C HIS A 130 -4.17 4.31 0.28
N GLY A 131 -4.80 5.44 0.52
CA GLY A 131 -5.62 5.74 1.69
C GLY A 131 -5.03 6.89 2.54
N TYR A 132 -5.91 7.57 3.31
CA TYR A 132 -5.55 8.77 4.09
C TYR A 132 -6.09 8.75 5.51
N LEU A 133 -6.99 7.85 5.85
CA LEU A 133 -7.63 7.73 7.15
C LEU A 133 -7.25 6.39 7.81
N HIS A 134 -7.10 6.38 9.13
CA HIS A 134 -6.69 5.19 9.91
C HIS A 134 -7.62 4.88 11.10
N SER A 135 -8.77 5.52 11.20
CA SER A 135 -9.78 5.18 12.22
C SER A 135 -10.41 3.81 11.97
N GLU A 136 -11.19 3.34 12.92
CA GLU A 136 -11.96 2.09 12.77
C GLU A 136 -12.85 2.11 11.52
N ASN A 137 -13.47 3.25 11.23
CA ASN A 137 -14.36 3.46 10.09
C ASN A 137 -13.65 4.00 8.84
N ALA A 138 -12.31 4.04 8.84
CA ALA A 138 -11.51 4.66 7.80
C ALA A 138 -11.87 4.23 6.38
N LEU A 139 -12.14 2.94 6.18
CA LEU A 139 -12.49 2.40 4.86
C LEU A 139 -13.80 2.96 4.35
N ARG A 140 -14.86 2.88 5.16
CA ARG A 140 -16.18 3.41 4.81
C ARG A 140 -16.16 4.91 4.56
N ASP A 141 -15.53 5.65 5.49
CA ASP A 141 -15.46 7.11 5.42
C ASP A 141 -14.62 7.57 4.22
N SER A 142 -13.59 6.82 3.85
CA SER A 142 -12.81 7.07 2.63
C SER A 142 -13.64 6.81 1.37
N ALA A 143 -14.38 5.69 1.31
CA ALA A 143 -15.24 5.37 0.17
C ALA A 143 -16.31 6.46 -0.03
N GLU A 144 -16.98 6.89 1.04
CA GLU A 144 -18.01 7.94 0.98
C GLU A 144 -17.44 9.31 0.55
N ARG A 145 -16.17 9.60 0.85
CA ARG A 145 -15.51 10.86 0.47
C ARG A 145 -14.94 10.86 -0.94
N MET A 146 -14.43 9.71 -1.39
CA MET A 146 -13.68 9.63 -2.63
C MET A 146 -14.53 9.19 -3.83
N CYS A 147 -15.54 8.35 -3.61
CA CYS A 147 -16.37 7.85 -4.69
C CYS A 147 -17.43 8.87 -5.11
N HIS A 148 -17.23 9.47 -6.27
CA HIS A 148 -18.14 10.44 -6.89
C HIS A 148 -18.28 10.15 -8.39
N GLY A 149 -19.40 10.62 -8.98
CA GLY A 149 -19.68 10.43 -10.40
C GLY A 149 -19.84 8.96 -10.73
N LYS A 150 -18.99 8.42 -11.61
CA LYS A 150 -19.04 7.01 -12.02
C LYS A 150 -18.47 6.05 -10.98
N TYR A 151 -17.68 6.53 -10.02
CA TYR A 151 -17.00 5.66 -9.06
C TYR A 151 -17.93 5.27 -7.92
N THR A 152 -18.16 3.98 -7.76
CA THR A 152 -18.99 3.38 -6.71
C THR A 152 -18.16 2.49 -5.77
N LYS A 153 -16.93 2.18 -6.14
CA LYS A 153 -16.04 1.31 -5.37
C LYS A 153 -14.71 2.02 -5.07
N LEU A 154 -14.23 1.87 -3.84
CA LEU A 154 -12.90 2.29 -3.43
C LEU A 154 -12.08 1.08 -3.06
N VAL A 155 -10.89 0.93 -3.65
CA VAL A 155 -9.89 -0.08 -3.25
C VAL A 155 -8.68 0.63 -2.65
N MET A 156 -8.32 0.32 -1.41
CA MET A 156 -7.23 1.00 -0.71
C MET A 156 -6.36 0.07 0.15
N GLY A 157 -5.11 0.48 0.39
CA GLY A 157 -4.19 -0.10 1.36
C GLY A 157 -4.26 0.59 2.73
N HIS A 158 -3.11 1.01 3.27
CA HIS A 158 -2.89 1.90 4.41
C HIS A 158 -3.34 1.38 5.79
N ILE A 159 -4.54 0.83 5.91
CA ILE A 159 -5.09 0.40 7.21
C ILE A 159 -4.74 -1.04 7.59
N HIS A 160 -3.99 -1.74 6.73
CA HIS A 160 -3.44 -3.09 6.95
C HIS A 160 -4.49 -4.17 7.28
N ARG A 161 -5.76 -3.96 6.95
CA ARG A 161 -6.86 -4.88 7.19
C ARG A 161 -7.46 -5.37 5.88
N VAL A 162 -7.67 -6.66 5.74
CA VAL A 162 -8.52 -7.20 4.66
C VAL A 162 -9.97 -7.03 5.10
N GLN A 163 -10.67 -6.08 4.47
CA GLN A 163 -12.00 -5.65 4.92
C GLN A 163 -12.84 -5.16 3.73
N ILE A 164 -14.15 -5.39 3.81
CA ILE A 164 -15.16 -4.74 2.96
C ILE A 164 -16.06 -3.90 3.86
N ALA A 165 -16.41 -2.70 3.42
CA ALA A 165 -17.30 -1.81 4.16
C ALA A 165 -18.26 -1.11 3.21
N GLU A 166 -19.55 -1.20 3.50
CA GLU A 166 -20.60 -0.51 2.77
C GLU A 166 -20.79 0.91 3.29
N GLY A 167 -21.01 1.85 2.38
CA GLY A 167 -21.38 3.22 2.72
C GLY A 167 -22.81 3.31 3.28
N ARG A 168 -23.09 4.43 3.93
CA ARG A 168 -24.38 4.68 4.62
C ARG A 168 -25.50 5.18 3.68
N ARG A 169 -25.21 5.45 2.43
CA ARG A 169 -26.18 6.03 1.47
C ARG A 169 -26.93 4.93 0.72
N ILE A 170 -28.20 5.17 0.41
CA ILE A 170 -28.97 4.38 -0.54
C ILE A 170 -28.28 4.50 -1.91
N LYS A 171 -28.05 3.41 -2.63
CA LYS A 171 -27.14 3.29 -3.76
C LYS A 171 -25.71 3.68 -3.35
N GLY A 172 -25.28 3.09 -2.26
CA GLY A 172 -24.05 3.41 -1.58
C GLY A 172 -22.81 3.07 -2.38
N VAL A 173 -21.70 3.39 -1.76
CA VAL A 173 -20.38 3.04 -2.25
C VAL A 173 -19.83 1.89 -1.42
N THR A 174 -19.00 1.07 -2.02
CA THR A 174 -18.32 -0.03 -1.30
C THR A 174 -16.84 0.24 -1.20
N GLY A 175 -16.29 0.16 0.01
CA GLY A 175 -14.84 0.19 0.25
C GLY A 175 -14.27 -1.20 0.38
N TYR A 176 -13.09 -1.42 -0.22
CA TYR A 176 -12.28 -2.63 -0.15
C TYR A 176 -10.89 -2.25 0.39
N SER A 177 -10.47 -2.83 1.49
CA SER A 177 -9.10 -2.71 1.99
C SER A 177 -8.36 -4.02 1.76
N VAL A 178 -7.17 -3.91 1.15
CA VAL A 178 -6.43 -5.07 0.65
C VAL A 178 -5.56 -5.76 1.69
N GLY A 179 -5.50 -5.23 2.92
CA GLY A 179 -4.58 -5.75 3.94
C GLY A 179 -3.14 -5.24 3.74
N TRP A 180 -2.18 -6.04 4.14
CA TRP A 180 -0.75 -5.74 4.03
C TRP A 180 0.03 -7.01 3.66
N LEU A 181 1.33 -6.85 3.34
CA LEU A 181 2.24 -7.94 3.04
C LEU A 181 3.39 -8.01 4.06
N GLY A 182 3.21 -7.36 5.21
CA GLY A 182 4.22 -7.26 6.25
C GLY A 182 4.29 -8.49 7.15
N ASP A 183 5.41 -8.58 7.87
CA ASP A 183 5.63 -9.58 8.89
C ASP A 183 5.00 -9.12 10.22
N PRO A 184 4.03 -9.86 10.79
CA PRO A 184 3.41 -9.50 12.07
C PRO A 184 4.41 -9.41 13.23
N GLU A 185 5.49 -10.20 13.22
CA GLU A 185 6.51 -10.16 14.27
C GLU A 185 7.26 -8.82 14.28
N MET A 186 7.34 -8.16 13.13
CA MET A 186 7.95 -6.83 13.00
C MET A 186 7.01 -5.68 13.39
N ALA A 187 5.76 -5.97 13.75
CA ALA A 187 4.74 -4.98 14.10
C ALA A 187 4.61 -4.72 15.62
N GLY A 188 5.58 -5.13 16.43
CA GLY A 188 5.56 -5.00 17.90
C GLY A 188 5.26 -3.58 18.41
N TYR A 189 5.63 -2.53 17.66
CA TYR A 189 5.28 -1.14 17.98
C TYR A 189 3.76 -0.86 17.98
N ALA A 190 3.01 -1.73 17.36
CA ALA A 190 1.57 -1.59 17.16
C ALA A 190 0.74 -2.51 18.08
N GLU A 191 1.39 -3.39 18.85
CA GLU A 191 0.77 -4.42 19.68
C GLU A 191 -0.27 -3.88 20.66
N ASN A 192 -0.04 -2.71 21.22
CA ASN A 192 -0.94 -2.06 22.18
C ASN A 192 -2.03 -1.17 21.54
N ARG A 193 -2.17 -1.19 20.21
CA ARG A 193 -3.20 -0.38 19.52
C ARG A 193 -4.38 -1.24 19.13
N VAL A 194 -5.56 -1.01 19.71
CA VAL A 194 -6.80 -1.76 19.41
C VAL A 194 -7.07 -1.86 17.90
N ALA A 195 -6.82 -0.78 17.15
CA ALA A 195 -7.00 -0.76 15.69
C ALA A 195 -6.04 -1.70 14.93
N THR A 196 -4.89 -2.04 15.50
CA THR A 196 -3.87 -2.91 14.88
C THR A 196 -4.12 -4.39 15.12
N THR A 197 -4.91 -4.76 16.10
CA THR A 197 -5.28 -6.17 16.33
C THR A 197 -6.08 -6.77 15.17
N ALA A 198 -6.65 -5.92 14.32
CA ALA A 198 -7.39 -6.31 13.11
C ALA A 198 -6.50 -6.42 11.84
N TRP A 199 -5.19 -6.20 11.93
CA TRP A 199 -4.29 -6.33 10.79
C TRP A 199 -4.32 -7.74 10.22
N SER A 200 -4.29 -7.84 8.91
CA SER A 200 -4.35 -9.11 8.21
C SER A 200 -3.60 -9.05 6.88
N ARG A 201 -2.89 -10.14 6.56
CA ARG A 201 -2.18 -10.28 5.29
C ARG A 201 -3.16 -10.62 4.17
N GLY A 202 -2.96 -10.01 3.01
CA GLY A 202 -3.80 -10.23 1.85
C GLY A 202 -3.61 -9.23 0.74
N TRP A 203 -4.36 -9.44 -0.35
CA TRP A 203 -4.39 -8.56 -1.52
C TRP A 203 -5.75 -8.61 -2.21
N ALA A 204 -5.98 -7.69 -3.14
CA ALA A 204 -7.14 -7.70 -4.01
C ALA A 204 -6.78 -8.22 -5.42
N TRP A 205 -7.75 -8.79 -6.09
CA TRP A 205 -7.73 -9.17 -7.48
C TRP A 205 -9.14 -9.02 -8.04
N GLY A 206 -9.29 -9.08 -9.36
CA GLY A 206 -10.61 -8.87 -9.94
C GLY A 206 -10.59 -8.71 -11.44
N GLU A 207 -11.73 -8.30 -11.98
CA GLU A 207 -11.96 -8.06 -13.40
C GLU A 207 -12.58 -6.68 -13.59
N TYR A 208 -12.29 -6.03 -14.70
CA TYR A 208 -12.90 -4.74 -15.01
C TYR A 208 -13.21 -4.59 -16.50
N THR A 209 -14.21 -3.80 -16.75
CA THR A 209 -14.59 -3.27 -18.07
C THR A 209 -14.49 -1.74 -18.03
N ASP A 210 -14.87 -1.06 -19.09
CA ASP A 210 -14.91 0.41 -19.09
C ASP A 210 -15.87 1.00 -18.05
N ASN A 211 -16.90 0.24 -17.66
CA ASN A 211 -18.00 0.73 -16.81
C ASN A 211 -18.08 0.06 -15.44
N GLU A 212 -17.52 -1.11 -15.26
CA GLU A 212 -17.71 -1.92 -14.06
C GLU A 212 -16.42 -2.61 -13.63
N THR A 213 -16.26 -2.79 -12.32
CA THR A 213 -15.16 -3.53 -11.71
C THR A 213 -15.70 -4.52 -10.70
N ILE A 214 -15.27 -5.77 -10.77
CA ILE A 214 -15.51 -6.78 -9.75
C ILE A 214 -14.25 -6.92 -8.91
N VAL A 215 -14.36 -6.79 -7.59
CA VAL A 215 -13.23 -6.85 -6.66
C VAL A 215 -13.40 -8.03 -5.73
N TRP A 216 -12.40 -8.91 -5.69
CA TRP A 216 -12.27 -9.98 -4.69
C TRP A 216 -11.09 -9.69 -3.78
N LEU A 217 -11.22 -10.07 -2.52
CA LEU A 217 -10.17 -9.99 -1.53
C LEU A 217 -9.68 -11.39 -1.16
N THR A 218 -8.37 -11.55 -1.12
CA THR A 218 -7.73 -12.74 -0.57
C THR A 218 -7.16 -12.38 0.78
N LYS A 219 -7.49 -13.18 1.80
CA LYS A 219 -6.99 -13.05 3.16
C LYS A 219 -6.25 -14.33 3.55
N GLU A 220 -5.15 -14.17 4.28
CA GLU A 220 -4.45 -15.27 4.89
C GLU A 220 -5.36 -16.06 5.84
N LEU A 221 -5.27 -17.37 5.76
CA LEU A 221 -5.94 -18.31 6.66
C LEU A 221 -5.11 -18.51 7.93
N LYS A 222 -5.71 -19.15 8.94
CA LYS A 222 -5.05 -19.43 10.23
C LYS A 222 -3.79 -20.31 10.11
N ASP A 223 -3.69 -21.09 9.06
CA ASP A 223 -2.55 -21.96 8.76
C ASP A 223 -1.46 -21.29 7.91
N GLY A 224 -1.56 -19.96 7.68
CA GLY A 224 -0.63 -19.20 6.87
C GLY A 224 -0.81 -19.33 5.35
N THR A 225 -1.82 -20.06 4.90
CA THR A 225 -2.09 -20.26 3.47
C THR A 225 -3.11 -19.25 2.92
N PHE A 226 -3.21 -19.18 1.58
CA PHE A 226 -4.18 -18.36 0.88
C PHE A 226 -5.05 -19.23 -0.02
N LYS A 227 -6.37 -19.06 0.04
CA LYS A 227 -7.28 -19.67 -0.94
C LYS A 227 -7.43 -18.77 -2.15
N LEU A 228 -7.07 -19.30 -3.30
CA LEU A 228 -7.07 -18.62 -4.59
C LEU A 228 -7.94 -19.40 -5.57
N PRO A 229 -8.52 -18.73 -6.59
CA PRO A 229 -9.44 -19.36 -7.54
C PRO A 229 -8.73 -20.21 -8.62
N LEU A 230 -7.45 -20.55 -8.42
CA LEU A 230 -6.58 -21.20 -9.42
C LEU A 230 -6.27 -22.64 -9.06
#